data_18dab6df30cff8b103e25db77b9ff1b9
#
_entry.id   18dab6df30cff8b103e25db77b9ff1b9
#
_cell.length_a   1.000
_cell.length_b   1.000
_cell.length_c   1.000
_cell.angle_alpha   90.00
_cell.angle_beta   90.00
_cell.angle_gamma   90.00
#
_symmetry.space_group_name_H-M   'P 1'
#
loop_
_entity.id
_entity.type
_entity.pdbx_description
1 polymer ?
#
loop_
_entity_poly.entity_id
_entity_poly.type
_entity_poly.pdbx_seq_one_letter_code
_entity_poly.pdbx_strand_id
1 'polypeptide(L)'
;VVSLLPHETRTIEYQLTGITQMPVHRQAGVTFAAALRSILRQDPDVVMIGEMRDHETAEIAIQAAMTGHLVFSTLHTNDAVSAIPRLLDLGVPGFLVAATLEGVLAQRLVRRVCGSCRVEYQPDPEIIALLHSDVDHSFTFVRGSGCDDCRHTGFRGRLGIFELLTIDAPLRDAMTSGASRSQLRTLAQE
;
A
#
# COMPACT_ATOMS: atom_id res chain seq x y z
N VAL A 1 16.43 8.34 -8.75
CA VAL A 1 15.43 7.96 -7.74
C VAL A 1 15.85 8.51 -6.40
N VAL A 2 14.99 9.26 -5.74
CA VAL A 2 15.21 9.78 -4.39
C VAL A 2 14.16 9.21 -3.44
N SER A 3 14.57 8.72 -2.29
CA SER A 3 13.67 8.13 -1.29
C SER A 3 13.72 8.90 0.03
N LEU A 4 12.55 9.33 0.50
CA LEU A 4 12.35 9.89 1.84
C LEU A 4 11.82 8.78 2.75
N LEU A 5 12.59 8.43 3.78
CA LEU A 5 12.24 7.36 4.70
C LEU A 5 11.73 7.92 6.03
N PRO A 6 10.65 7.37 6.60
CA PRO A 6 10.20 7.71 7.94
C PRO A 6 11.27 7.31 8.95
N HIS A 7 11.56 8.18 9.90
CA HIS A 7 12.53 7.84 10.91
C HIS A 7 12.10 8.22 12.33
N GLU A 8 11.78 7.23 13.14
CA GLU A 8 11.79 7.32 14.60
C GLU A 8 13.20 7.04 15.16
N THR A 9 14.04 6.37 14.39
CA THR A 9 15.43 6.04 14.72
C THR A 9 16.40 6.54 13.64
N ARG A 10 17.53 7.13 13.99
CA ARG A 10 18.49 7.87 13.16
C ARG A 10 19.13 7.13 11.98
N THR A 11 18.67 5.97 11.55
CA THR A 11 19.34 5.12 10.54
C THR A 11 18.39 4.71 9.41
N ILE A 12 18.89 4.74 8.19
CA ILE A 12 18.26 4.13 7.02
C ILE A 12 18.25 2.61 7.25
N GLU A 13 17.07 1.99 7.30
CA GLU A 13 16.95 0.54 7.58
C GLU A 13 17.63 -0.30 6.51
N TYR A 14 17.50 0.08 5.24
CA TYR A 14 18.13 -0.58 4.10
C TYR A 14 18.77 0.45 3.20
N GLN A 15 20.07 0.35 3.01
CA GLN A 15 20.78 1.14 2.00
C GLN A 15 20.57 0.53 0.62
N LEU A 16 20.01 1.32 -0.30
CA LEU A 16 19.72 0.91 -1.66
C LEU A 16 20.74 1.57 -2.60
N THR A 17 21.52 0.75 -3.30
CA THR A 17 22.52 1.25 -4.26
C THR A 17 21.83 1.99 -5.41
N GLY A 18 22.34 3.16 -5.77
CA GLY A 18 21.77 3.98 -6.85
C GLY A 18 20.55 4.80 -6.47
N ILE A 19 20.15 4.81 -5.20
CA ILE A 19 19.06 5.63 -4.69
C ILE A 19 19.61 6.61 -3.65
N THR A 20 19.36 7.89 -3.85
CA THR A 20 19.64 8.92 -2.83
C THR A 20 18.59 8.81 -1.74
N GLN A 21 19.00 8.52 -0.52
CA GLN A 21 18.09 8.32 0.61
C GLN A 21 18.29 9.41 1.66
N MET A 22 17.21 10.14 1.99
CA MET A 22 17.23 11.20 2.97
C MET A 22 16.40 10.82 4.20
N PRO A 23 17.01 10.68 5.38
CA PRO A 23 16.26 10.43 6.61
C PRO A 23 15.54 11.71 7.07
N VAL A 24 14.29 11.55 7.48
CA VAL A 24 13.51 12.62 8.11
C VAL A 24 13.91 12.70 9.58
N HIS A 25 14.23 13.89 10.08
CA HIS A 25 14.63 14.12 11.45
C HIS A 25 13.87 15.31 12.05
N ARG A 26 12.68 15.06 12.57
CA ARG A 26 11.77 16.11 13.06
C ARG A 26 12.38 17.03 14.11
N GLN A 27 13.18 16.49 15.04
CA GLN A 27 13.86 17.30 16.08
C GLN A 27 14.88 18.28 15.50
N ALA A 28 15.45 17.95 14.34
CA ALA A 28 16.37 18.83 13.61
C ALA A 28 15.64 19.72 12.56
N GLY A 29 14.31 19.75 12.58
CA GLY A 29 13.50 20.53 11.62
C GLY A 29 13.37 19.89 10.23
N VAL A 30 13.94 18.70 10.00
CA VAL A 30 13.81 17.99 8.73
C VAL A 30 12.52 17.18 8.73
N THR A 31 11.45 17.80 8.23
CA THR A 31 10.15 17.14 8.03
C THR A 31 10.06 16.51 6.64
N PHE A 32 9.05 15.65 6.39
CA PHE A 32 8.78 15.14 5.04
C PHE A 32 8.56 16.27 4.03
N ALA A 33 7.76 17.26 4.38
CA ALA A 33 7.46 18.40 3.53
C ALA A 33 8.71 19.23 3.21
N ALA A 34 9.54 19.57 4.21
CA ALA A 34 10.77 20.33 4.02
C ALA A 34 11.79 19.56 3.15
N ALA A 35 11.96 18.28 3.43
CA ALA A 35 12.86 17.41 2.67
C ALA A 35 12.37 17.23 1.22
N LEU A 36 11.09 17.01 1.01
CA LEU A 36 10.48 16.85 -0.32
C LEU A 36 10.68 18.11 -1.19
N ARG A 37 10.41 19.31 -0.65
CA ARG A 37 10.70 20.56 -1.36
C ARG A 37 12.18 20.69 -1.76
N SER A 38 13.08 20.21 -0.93
CA SER A 38 14.52 20.23 -1.20
C SER A 38 14.90 19.26 -2.32
N ILE A 39 14.33 18.06 -2.30
CA ILE A 39 14.57 17.00 -3.27
C ILE A 39 14.05 17.42 -4.66
N LEU A 40 12.85 17.97 -4.75
CA LEU A 40 12.26 18.41 -6.02
C LEU A 40 13.12 19.47 -6.75
N ARG A 41 13.97 20.21 -6.03
CA ARG A 41 14.96 21.13 -6.64
C ARG A 41 16.20 20.46 -7.20
N GLN A 42 16.32 19.13 -7.03
CA GLN A 42 17.43 18.34 -7.58
C GLN A 42 17.04 17.61 -8.89
N ASP A 43 15.90 17.99 -9.47
CA ASP A 43 15.38 17.47 -10.73
C ASP A 43 15.30 15.90 -10.76
N PRO A 44 14.62 15.26 -9.79
CA PRO A 44 14.50 13.81 -9.77
C PRO A 44 13.37 13.34 -10.69
N ASP A 45 13.58 12.29 -11.48
CA ASP A 45 12.48 11.67 -12.25
C ASP A 45 11.51 10.91 -11.34
N VAL A 46 12.03 10.27 -10.29
CA VAL A 46 11.26 9.41 -9.38
C VAL A 46 11.50 9.79 -7.94
N VAL A 47 10.44 10.01 -7.20
CA VAL A 47 10.45 10.35 -5.77
C VAL A 47 9.69 9.30 -4.98
N MET A 48 10.30 8.78 -3.91
CA MET A 48 9.63 7.90 -2.96
C MET A 48 9.50 8.59 -1.61
N ILE A 49 8.28 8.74 -1.13
CA ILE A 49 7.93 9.28 0.18
C ILE A 49 7.54 8.11 1.07
N GLY A 50 8.28 7.88 2.14
CA GLY A 50 8.05 6.74 3.01
C GLY A 50 6.61 6.62 3.50
N GLU A 51 5.98 7.76 3.84
CA GLU A 51 4.55 7.80 4.17
C GLU A 51 3.98 9.23 4.04
N MET A 52 2.69 9.32 3.75
CA MET A 52 1.90 10.57 3.84
C MET A 52 0.99 10.50 5.06
N ARG A 53 1.24 11.38 6.06
CA ARG A 53 0.45 11.46 7.30
C ARG A 53 -0.27 12.80 7.46
N ASP A 54 0.16 13.83 6.76
CA ASP A 54 -0.32 15.20 6.90
C ASP A 54 -0.62 15.85 5.54
N HIS A 55 -1.43 16.90 5.59
CA HIS A 55 -1.87 17.65 4.44
C HIS A 55 -0.70 18.23 3.64
N GLU A 56 0.28 18.86 4.33
CA GLU A 56 1.39 19.54 3.69
C GLU A 56 2.24 18.59 2.84
N THR A 57 2.54 17.40 3.35
CA THR A 57 3.26 16.36 2.61
C THR A 57 2.46 15.85 1.42
N ALA A 58 1.15 15.60 1.60
CA ALA A 58 0.27 15.14 0.53
C ALA A 58 0.15 16.19 -0.59
N GLU A 59 -0.03 17.47 -0.25
CA GLU A 59 -0.12 18.55 -1.22
C GLU A 59 1.14 18.66 -2.09
N ILE A 60 2.32 18.63 -1.48
CA ILE A 60 3.60 18.72 -2.22
C ILE A 60 3.80 17.49 -3.10
N ALA A 61 3.42 16.28 -2.62
CA ALA A 61 3.49 15.05 -3.40
C ALA A 61 2.60 15.09 -4.65
N ILE A 62 1.39 15.60 -4.51
CA ILE A 62 0.45 15.79 -5.63
C ILE A 62 0.97 16.83 -6.61
N GLN A 63 1.49 17.96 -6.12
CA GLN A 63 2.09 18.98 -6.98
C GLN A 63 3.30 18.43 -7.77
N ALA A 64 4.13 17.61 -7.14
CA ALA A 64 5.23 16.93 -7.82
C ALA A 64 4.73 15.99 -8.93
N ALA A 65 3.68 15.20 -8.66
CA ALA A 65 3.07 14.33 -9.66
C ALA A 65 2.49 15.13 -10.84
N MET A 66 1.84 16.26 -10.58
CA MET A 66 1.31 17.16 -11.62
C MET A 66 2.41 17.78 -12.51
N THR A 67 3.61 17.94 -11.98
CA THR A 67 4.76 18.48 -12.74
C THR A 67 5.58 17.39 -13.44
N GLY A 68 5.09 16.15 -13.49
CA GLY A 68 5.67 15.07 -14.30
C GLY A 68 6.59 14.12 -13.54
N HIS A 69 6.73 14.26 -12.22
CA HIS A 69 7.51 13.33 -11.42
C HIS A 69 6.71 12.06 -11.15
N LEU A 70 7.35 10.92 -11.21
CA LEU A 70 6.76 9.68 -10.70
C LEU A 70 6.90 9.62 -9.17
N VAL A 71 5.78 9.68 -8.46
CA VAL A 71 5.75 9.74 -7.00
C VAL A 71 5.20 8.42 -6.43
N PHE A 72 6.01 7.76 -5.61
CA PHE A 72 5.57 6.63 -4.78
C PHE A 72 5.40 7.06 -3.33
N SER A 73 4.37 6.57 -2.68
CA SER A 73 4.20 6.79 -1.24
C SER A 73 3.44 5.65 -0.59
N THR A 74 3.40 5.63 0.74
CA THR A 74 2.55 4.71 1.50
C THR A 74 1.49 5.45 2.28
N LEU A 75 0.36 4.76 2.47
CA LEU A 75 -0.75 5.20 3.30
C LEU A 75 -1.14 4.06 4.24
N HIS A 76 -1.57 4.39 5.45
CA HIS A 76 -2.11 3.39 6.38
C HIS A 76 -3.59 3.17 6.10
N THR A 77 -3.90 2.29 5.15
CA THR A 77 -5.26 1.88 4.78
C THR A 77 -5.41 0.37 4.84
N ASN A 78 -6.65 -0.10 4.98
CA ASN A 78 -6.94 -1.52 5.11
C ASN A 78 -7.03 -2.25 3.77
N ASP A 79 -7.40 -1.55 2.71
CA ASP A 79 -7.56 -2.05 1.34
C ASP A 79 -7.16 -0.95 0.34
N ALA A 80 -7.06 -1.29 -0.94
CA ALA A 80 -6.62 -0.35 -1.97
C ALA A 80 -7.63 0.79 -2.19
N VAL A 81 -8.92 0.50 -2.21
CA VAL A 81 -9.98 1.51 -2.43
C VAL A 81 -9.98 2.56 -1.32
N SER A 82 -9.70 2.16 -0.07
CA SER A 82 -9.66 3.08 1.08
C SER A 82 -8.55 4.13 1.02
N ALA A 83 -7.59 3.99 0.11
CA ALA A 83 -6.56 5.02 -0.10
C ALA A 83 -7.15 6.32 -0.67
N ILE A 84 -8.17 6.22 -1.53
CA ILE A 84 -8.83 7.38 -2.14
C ILE A 84 -9.45 8.28 -1.07
N PRO A 85 -10.43 7.82 -0.24
CA PRO A 85 -10.98 8.66 0.80
C PRO A 85 -9.91 9.11 1.82
N ARG A 86 -8.85 8.33 2.05
CA ARG A 86 -7.77 8.74 2.94
C ARG A 86 -7.01 9.97 2.41
N LEU A 87 -6.76 10.06 1.10
CA LEU A 87 -6.17 11.25 0.49
C LEU A 87 -7.11 12.46 0.59
N LEU A 88 -8.41 12.26 0.40
CA LEU A 88 -9.42 13.31 0.60
C LEU A 88 -9.45 13.79 2.06
N ASP A 89 -9.39 12.87 3.03
CA ASP A 89 -9.33 13.17 4.47
C ASP A 89 -8.06 13.96 4.85
N LEU A 90 -6.95 13.77 4.12
CA LEU A 90 -5.75 14.57 4.25
C LEU A 90 -5.91 15.98 3.67
N GLY A 91 -7.07 16.30 3.08
CA GLY A 91 -7.39 17.62 2.52
C GLY A 91 -6.99 17.80 1.05
N VAL A 92 -6.60 16.72 0.34
CA VAL A 92 -6.33 16.80 -1.10
C VAL A 92 -7.66 16.87 -1.85
N PRO A 93 -7.89 17.86 -2.72
CA PRO A 93 -9.09 17.96 -3.53
C PRO A 93 -9.27 16.74 -4.46
N GLY A 94 -10.51 16.22 -4.59
CA GLY A 94 -10.82 15.01 -5.35
C GLY A 94 -10.38 15.08 -6.81
N PHE A 95 -10.50 16.24 -7.46
CA PHE A 95 -10.05 16.42 -8.84
C PHE A 95 -8.53 16.31 -8.99
N LEU A 96 -7.75 16.68 -7.97
CA LEU A 96 -6.29 16.50 -7.97
C LEU A 96 -5.91 15.03 -7.76
N VAL A 97 -6.61 14.34 -6.85
CA VAL A 97 -6.42 12.88 -6.68
C VAL A 97 -6.74 12.16 -7.99
N ALA A 98 -7.87 12.50 -8.63
CA ALA A 98 -8.27 11.93 -9.92
C ALA A 98 -7.26 12.18 -11.04
N ALA A 99 -6.60 13.35 -11.04
CA ALA A 99 -5.63 13.72 -12.08
C ALA A 99 -4.25 13.07 -11.89
N THR A 100 -3.88 12.66 -10.67
CA THR A 100 -2.49 12.27 -10.34
C THR A 100 -2.36 10.84 -9.84
N LEU A 101 -3.41 10.24 -9.26
CA LEU A 101 -3.36 8.87 -8.77
C LEU A 101 -3.47 7.89 -9.95
N GLU A 102 -2.46 7.05 -10.12
CA GLU A 102 -2.41 6.04 -11.19
C GLU A 102 -2.80 4.65 -10.70
N GLY A 103 -2.46 4.33 -9.46
CA GLY A 103 -2.80 3.04 -8.88
C GLY A 103 -2.51 2.95 -7.40
N VAL A 104 -3.10 1.97 -6.76
CA VAL A 104 -2.90 1.65 -5.34
C VAL A 104 -2.64 0.16 -5.19
N LEU A 105 -1.51 -0.18 -4.57
CA LEU A 105 -1.19 -1.55 -4.21
C LEU A 105 -1.36 -1.73 -2.71
N ALA A 106 -2.38 -2.47 -2.28
CA ALA A 106 -2.51 -2.89 -0.89
C ALA A 106 -1.83 -4.25 -0.67
N GLN A 107 -1.22 -4.41 0.50
CA GLN A 107 -0.49 -5.61 0.88
C GLN A 107 -0.94 -6.11 2.25
N ARG A 108 -1.08 -7.42 2.37
CA ARG A 108 -1.28 -8.12 3.63
C ARG A 108 -0.27 -9.24 3.76
N LEU A 109 0.33 -9.37 4.95
CA LEU A 109 1.19 -10.50 5.27
C LEU A 109 0.39 -11.57 6.00
N VAL A 110 0.20 -12.72 5.34
CA VAL A 110 -0.44 -13.89 5.94
C VAL A 110 0.61 -14.90 6.40
N ARG A 111 0.28 -15.70 7.42
CA ARG A 111 1.16 -16.77 7.88
C ARG A 111 1.22 -17.88 6.83
N ARG A 112 2.42 -18.34 6.52
CA ARG A 112 2.64 -19.46 5.61
C ARG A 112 2.54 -20.78 6.36
N VAL A 113 1.79 -21.73 5.85
CA VAL A 113 1.74 -23.11 6.40
C VAL A 113 3.14 -23.72 6.39
N CYS A 114 3.52 -24.36 7.49
CA CYS A 114 4.81 -25.04 7.61
C CYS A 114 4.91 -26.20 6.62
N GLY A 115 5.96 -26.19 5.78
CA GLY A 115 6.17 -27.24 4.79
C GLY A 115 6.44 -28.63 5.39
N SER A 116 7.10 -28.66 6.57
CA SER A 116 7.49 -29.91 7.24
C SER A 116 6.32 -30.67 7.90
N CYS A 117 5.22 -29.96 8.24
CA CYS A 117 4.05 -30.59 8.88
C CYS A 117 2.74 -30.26 8.16
N ARG A 118 2.83 -29.91 6.88
CA ARG A 118 1.68 -29.68 6.03
C ARG A 118 0.89 -30.96 5.82
N VAL A 119 -0.42 -30.90 6.10
CA VAL A 119 -1.37 -31.99 5.86
C VAL A 119 -2.59 -31.45 5.12
N GLU A 120 -3.16 -32.28 4.26
CA GLU A 120 -4.43 -31.97 3.62
C GLU A 120 -5.56 -32.10 4.64
N TYR A 121 -6.58 -31.28 4.51
CA TYR A 121 -7.78 -31.35 5.33
C TYR A 121 -9.00 -30.89 4.54
N GLN A 122 -10.16 -31.34 4.98
CA GLN A 122 -11.44 -30.85 4.47
C GLN A 122 -11.93 -29.72 5.40
N PRO A 123 -12.08 -28.49 4.92
CA PRO A 123 -12.63 -27.41 5.74
C PRO A 123 -14.13 -27.62 5.97
N ASP A 124 -14.64 -26.99 7.03
CA ASP A 124 -16.07 -27.01 7.29
C ASP A 124 -16.86 -26.37 6.13
N PRO A 125 -18.05 -26.89 5.80
CA PRO A 125 -18.89 -26.38 4.71
C PRO A 125 -19.16 -24.87 4.81
N GLU A 126 -19.26 -24.32 6.02
CA GLU A 126 -19.43 -22.89 6.27
C GLU A 126 -18.24 -22.06 5.79
N ILE A 127 -17.02 -22.59 5.94
CA ILE A 127 -15.78 -21.93 5.43
C ILE A 127 -15.78 -21.95 3.90
N ILE A 128 -16.19 -23.07 3.30
CA ILE A 128 -16.28 -23.20 1.84
C ILE A 128 -17.33 -22.22 1.28
N ALA A 129 -18.45 -22.06 1.97
CA ALA A 129 -19.52 -21.14 1.56
C ALA A 129 -19.11 -19.66 1.62
N LEU A 130 -18.09 -19.30 2.42
CA LEU A 130 -17.51 -17.95 2.45
C LEU A 130 -16.58 -17.67 1.27
N LEU A 131 -16.08 -18.71 0.59
CA LEU A 131 -15.32 -18.56 -0.62
C LEU A 131 -16.31 -18.29 -1.77
N HIS A 132 -16.11 -17.19 -2.48
CA HIS A 132 -16.96 -16.86 -3.62
C HIS A 132 -16.96 -17.99 -4.65
N SER A 133 -18.06 -18.15 -5.39
CA SER A 133 -18.37 -19.23 -6.32
C SER A 133 -17.35 -19.50 -7.45
N ASP A 134 -16.40 -18.60 -7.64
CA ASP A 134 -15.35 -18.71 -8.65
C ASP A 134 -14.15 -19.58 -8.23
N VAL A 135 -14.20 -20.14 -7.03
CA VAL A 135 -13.19 -21.09 -6.57
C VAL A 135 -13.47 -22.42 -7.26
N ASP A 136 -12.66 -22.75 -8.26
CA ASP A 136 -12.64 -24.08 -8.89
C ASP A 136 -12.48 -25.15 -7.79
N HIS A 137 -13.35 -26.15 -7.78
CA HIS A 137 -13.37 -27.24 -6.80
C HIS A 137 -12.09 -28.11 -6.79
N SER A 138 -11.09 -27.75 -7.59
CA SER A 138 -9.77 -28.41 -7.66
C SER A 138 -8.80 -28.00 -6.54
N PHE A 139 -9.16 -27.07 -5.65
CA PHE A 139 -8.26 -26.62 -4.58
C PHE A 139 -8.09 -27.66 -3.48
N THR A 140 -6.84 -27.97 -3.17
CA THR A 140 -6.47 -28.77 -2.00
C THR A 140 -6.25 -27.85 -0.80
N PHE A 141 -7.11 -27.97 0.21
CA PHE A 141 -6.94 -27.24 1.45
C PHE A 141 -5.87 -27.90 2.32
N VAL A 142 -5.02 -27.07 2.93
CA VAL A 142 -3.90 -27.55 3.74
C VAL A 142 -3.80 -26.81 5.07
N ARG A 143 -3.36 -27.51 6.08
CA ARG A 143 -3.04 -26.94 7.40
C ARG A 143 -1.72 -27.50 7.92
N GLY A 144 -1.09 -26.82 8.87
CA GLY A 144 0.05 -27.36 9.59
C GLY A 144 -0.41 -28.11 10.83
N SER A 145 0.02 -29.37 11.00
CA SER A 145 -0.29 -30.17 12.18
C SER A 145 0.53 -29.77 13.41
N GLY A 146 1.60 -29.00 13.22
CA GLY A 146 2.58 -28.65 14.24
C GLY A 146 3.77 -29.60 14.26
N CYS A 147 4.99 -29.06 14.32
CA CYS A 147 6.24 -29.82 14.47
C CYS A 147 7.31 -28.91 15.07
N ASP A 148 8.48 -29.46 15.37
CA ASP A 148 9.60 -28.73 15.99
C ASP A 148 10.07 -27.57 15.10
N ASP A 149 10.10 -27.71 13.77
CA ASP A 149 10.51 -26.66 12.82
C ASP A 149 9.64 -25.40 12.90
N CYS A 150 8.38 -25.54 13.22
CA CYS A 150 7.45 -24.43 13.38
C CYS A 150 7.11 -24.13 14.86
N ARG A 151 7.81 -24.78 15.81
CA ARG A 151 7.53 -24.69 17.25
C ARG A 151 6.07 -24.99 17.57
N HIS A 152 5.55 -26.06 16.98
CA HIS A 152 4.18 -26.57 17.11
C HIS A 152 3.06 -25.59 16.69
N THR A 153 3.41 -24.47 16.01
CA THR A 153 2.41 -23.47 15.56
C THR A 153 1.68 -23.85 14.28
N GLY A 154 2.21 -24.80 13.50
CA GLY A 154 1.73 -25.14 12.16
C GLY A 154 2.11 -24.13 11.08
N PHE A 155 2.77 -23.02 11.43
CA PHE A 155 3.13 -21.93 10.51
C PHE A 155 4.62 -21.59 10.58
N ARG A 156 5.22 -21.29 9.42
CA ARG A 156 6.60 -20.85 9.33
C ARG A 156 6.79 -19.80 8.22
N GLY A 157 7.15 -18.60 8.65
CA GLY A 157 7.31 -17.46 7.76
C GLY A 157 5.97 -16.81 7.39
N ARG A 158 6.05 -15.84 6.47
CA ARG A 158 4.92 -15.06 5.97
C ARG A 158 4.93 -15.01 4.46
N LEU A 159 3.77 -14.81 3.86
CA LEU A 159 3.56 -14.59 2.43
C LEU A 159 2.80 -13.29 2.25
N GLY A 160 3.20 -12.48 1.29
CA GLY A 160 2.44 -11.29 0.89
C GLY A 160 1.29 -11.69 -0.02
N ILE A 161 0.10 -11.20 0.29
CA ILE A 161 -1.03 -11.15 -0.64
C ILE A 161 -1.27 -9.70 -1.01
N PHE A 162 -1.67 -9.46 -2.25
CA PHE A 162 -1.73 -8.12 -2.84
C PHE A 162 -3.08 -7.88 -3.49
N GLU A 163 -3.54 -6.64 -3.40
CA GLU A 163 -4.68 -6.09 -4.10
C GLU A 163 -4.18 -4.90 -4.91
N LEU A 164 -4.33 -4.93 -6.23
CA LEU A 164 -3.95 -3.84 -7.12
C LEU A 164 -5.21 -3.16 -7.66
N LEU A 165 -5.38 -1.89 -7.33
CA LEU A 165 -6.39 -1.01 -7.90
C LEU A 165 -5.74 -0.10 -8.94
N THR A 166 -6.12 -0.24 -10.18
CA THR A 166 -5.76 0.69 -11.25
C THR A 166 -6.81 1.78 -11.33
N ILE A 167 -6.39 3.04 -11.45
CA ILE A 167 -7.33 4.16 -11.51
C ILE A 167 -7.72 4.41 -12.97
N ASP A 168 -8.90 3.96 -13.33
CA ASP A 168 -9.51 4.11 -14.65
C ASP A 168 -10.40 5.36 -14.76
N ALA A 169 -11.00 5.58 -15.93
CA ALA A 169 -11.84 6.75 -16.17
C ALA A 169 -13.09 6.78 -15.26
N PRO A 170 -13.87 5.70 -15.04
CA PRO A 170 -15.00 5.69 -14.13
C PRO A 170 -14.62 6.08 -12.70
N LEU A 171 -13.50 5.58 -12.19
CA LEU A 171 -13.01 5.94 -10.85
C LEU A 171 -12.56 7.41 -10.77
N ARG A 172 -11.90 7.94 -11.83
CA ARG A 172 -11.52 9.36 -11.91
C ARG A 172 -12.74 10.28 -11.88
N ASP A 173 -13.79 9.95 -12.64
CA ASP A 173 -15.05 10.71 -12.68
C ASP A 173 -15.75 10.67 -11.31
N ALA A 174 -15.79 9.49 -10.69
CA ALA A 174 -16.37 9.31 -9.36
C ALA A 174 -15.63 10.12 -8.29
N MET A 175 -14.29 10.14 -8.29
CA MET A 175 -13.48 10.96 -7.38
C MET A 175 -13.74 12.46 -7.58
N THR A 176 -13.85 12.90 -8.83
CA THR A 176 -14.08 14.30 -9.16
C THR A 176 -15.47 14.77 -8.76
N SER A 177 -16.49 13.90 -8.90
CA SER A 177 -17.88 14.17 -8.51
C SER A 177 -18.17 14.01 -7.02
N GLY A 178 -17.19 13.59 -6.22
CA GLY A 178 -17.34 13.40 -4.79
C GLY A 178 -18.15 12.16 -4.41
N ALA A 179 -17.97 11.07 -5.17
CA ALA A 179 -18.66 9.80 -4.90
C ALA A 179 -18.36 9.26 -3.50
N SER A 180 -19.35 8.60 -2.93
CA SER A 180 -19.24 7.94 -1.63
C SER A 180 -18.26 6.77 -1.66
N ARG A 181 -17.75 6.38 -0.47
CA ARG A 181 -16.86 5.21 -0.34
C ARG A 181 -17.50 3.93 -0.90
N SER A 182 -18.81 3.75 -0.74
CA SER A 182 -19.52 2.59 -1.27
C SER A 182 -19.55 2.56 -2.80
N GLN A 183 -19.78 3.71 -3.42
CA GLN A 183 -19.76 3.84 -4.88
C GLN A 183 -18.36 3.57 -5.45
N LEU A 184 -17.31 4.13 -4.83
CA LEU A 184 -15.92 3.86 -5.23
C LEU A 184 -15.58 2.35 -5.12
N ARG A 185 -16.08 1.68 -4.07
CA ARG A 185 -15.85 0.23 -3.90
C ARG A 185 -16.57 -0.60 -4.96
N THR A 186 -17.80 -0.24 -5.34
CA THR A 186 -18.52 -0.94 -6.43
C THR A 186 -17.77 -0.81 -7.75
N LEU A 187 -17.34 0.41 -8.11
CA LEU A 187 -16.56 0.65 -9.34
C LEU A 187 -15.21 -0.07 -9.36
N ALA A 188 -14.57 -0.23 -8.20
CA ALA A 188 -13.29 -0.91 -8.10
C ALA A 188 -13.40 -2.46 -8.22
N GLN A 189 -14.61 -3.01 -8.20
CA GLN A 189 -14.86 -4.46 -8.33
C GLN A 189 -15.34 -4.87 -9.72
N GLU A 190 -15.65 -3.90 -10.59
CA GLU A 190 -16.01 -4.08 -12.00
C GLU A 190 -14.75 -4.19 -12.90
#